data_942f063c3404b7ef919781999ccfcf61
#
_entry.id   942f063c3404b7ef919781999ccfcf61
#
_cell.length_a   1.000
_cell.length_b   1.000
_cell.length_c   1.000
_cell.angle_alpha   90.00
_cell.angle_beta   90.00
_cell.angle_gamma   90.00
#
_symmetry.space_group_name_H-M   'P 1'
#
loop_
_entity.id
_entity.type
_entity.pdbx_description
1 polymer ?
#
loop_
_entity_poly.entity_id
_entity_poly.type
_entity_poly.pdbx_seq_one_letter_code
_entity_poly.pdbx_strand_id
1 'polypeptide(L)'
;MDAIQQFANQLTDETRILIVFASLLVFIVLENWRPLFTFEHHRLRHIGFNLIFVVTSGIVTLTLAAIAFELIGIDEVSWGLLPLLNAPVWLTFMISLALLDFFGQYAIHAALHRYKWLWKFHLVHHSDTTVDASTGTRHHPLDIMVRELLILAVIAVFGIAPYVYVIYRIITPFSPTLLTRISTFRQGLTGISPGCW
;
A
#
# COMPACT_ATOMS: atom_id res chain seq x y z
N MET A 1 21.39 10.16 5.88
CA MET A 1 20.91 8.89 5.26
C MET A 1 21.11 7.72 6.18
N ASP A 2 22.26 7.59 6.79
CA ASP A 2 22.56 6.51 7.76
C ASP A 2 21.54 6.42 8.88
N ALA A 3 21.06 7.56 9.38
CA ALA A 3 20.03 7.60 10.42
C ALA A 3 18.69 7.02 9.96
N ILE A 4 18.25 7.26 8.71
CA ILE A 4 17.00 6.72 8.15
C ILE A 4 17.14 5.22 7.91
N GLN A 5 18.28 4.80 7.38
CA GLN A 5 18.58 3.39 7.18
C GLN A 5 18.67 2.65 8.51
N GLN A 6 19.37 3.21 9.50
CA GLN A 6 19.45 2.67 10.85
C GLN A 6 18.07 2.57 11.49
N PHE A 7 17.25 3.61 11.38
CA PHE A 7 15.87 3.60 11.88
C PHE A 7 15.04 2.49 11.22
N ALA A 8 15.08 2.37 9.90
CA ALA A 8 14.33 1.33 9.19
C ALA A 8 14.79 -0.09 9.56
N ASN A 9 16.09 -0.29 9.75
CA ASN A 9 16.66 -1.58 10.15
C ASN A 9 16.40 -1.92 11.63
N GLN A 10 16.18 -0.93 12.48
CA GLN A 10 15.79 -1.12 13.90
C GLN A 10 14.32 -1.48 14.07
N LEU A 11 13.47 -1.23 13.06
CA LEU A 11 12.06 -1.61 13.11
C LEU A 11 11.92 -3.13 13.04
N THR A 12 11.57 -3.75 14.15
CA THR A 12 11.17 -5.15 14.18
C THR A 12 9.89 -5.37 13.39
N ASP A 13 9.64 -6.58 12.92
CA ASP A 13 8.40 -6.90 12.20
C ASP A 13 7.16 -6.64 13.04
N GLU A 14 7.23 -6.87 14.35
CA GLU A 14 6.17 -6.52 15.30
C GLU A 14 5.89 -5.00 15.29
N THR A 15 6.94 -4.18 15.32
CA THR A 15 6.81 -2.71 15.27
C THR A 15 6.20 -2.25 13.95
N ARG A 16 6.58 -2.84 12.83
CA ARG A 16 6.00 -2.53 11.50
C ARG A 16 4.51 -2.87 11.46
N ILE A 17 4.13 -4.05 11.95
CA ILE A 17 2.74 -4.48 12.06
C ILE A 17 1.96 -3.53 12.97
N LEU A 18 2.52 -3.17 14.13
CA LEU A 18 1.90 -2.23 15.07
C LEU A 18 1.65 -0.86 14.42
N ILE A 19 2.61 -0.33 13.66
CA ILE A 19 2.44 0.95 12.94
C ILE A 19 1.28 0.87 11.94
N VAL A 20 1.17 -0.22 11.17
CA VAL A 20 0.07 -0.39 10.21
C VAL A 20 -1.29 -0.44 10.93
N PHE A 21 -1.41 -1.23 12.00
CA PHE A 21 -2.66 -1.31 12.77
C PHE A 21 -2.98 0.00 13.49
N ALA A 22 -1.99 0.68 14.07
CA ALA A 22 -2.17 1.97 14.71
C ALA A 22 -2.64 3.03 13.70
N SER A 23 -2.06 3.06 12.50
CA SER A 23 -2.49 3.99 11.44
C SER A 23 -3.93 3.72 11.00
N LEU A 24 -4.31 2.47 10.80
CA LEU A 24 -5.67 2.09 10.46
C LEU A 24 -6.65 2.51 11.58
N LEU A 25 -6.29 2.28 12.84
CA LEU A 25 -7.09 2.68 13.99
C LEU A 25 -7.29 4.20 14.03
N VAL A 26 -6.23 4.97 13.80
CA VAL A 26 -6.30 6.44 13.74
C VAL A 26 -7.29 6.88 12.65
N PHE A 27 -7.24 6.29 11.45
CA PHE A 27 -8.19 6.63 10.39
C PHE A 27 -9.62 6.23 10.70
N ILE A 28 -9.85 5.06 11.31
CA ILE A 28 -11.17 4.64 11.77
C ILE A 28 -11.72 5.63 12.83
N VAL A 29 -10.89 6.07 13.78
CA VAL A 29 -11.27 7.06 14.80
C VAL A 29 -11.59 8.42 14.16
N LEU A 30 -10.75 8.90 13.25
CA LEU A 30 -10.98 10.16 12.53
C LEU A 30 -12.26 10.12 11.69
N GLU A 31 -12.56 8.98 11.10
CA GLU A 31 -13.81 8.80 10.35
C GLU A 31 -15.04 8.72 11.24
N ASN A 32 -14.91 8.17 12.47
CA ASN A 32 -15.99 8.22 13.45
C ASN A 32 -16.30 9.65 13.89
N TRP A 33 -15.29 10.50 13.93
CA TRP A 33 -15.47 11.92 14.31
C TRP A 33 -16.12 12.73 13.18
N ARG A 34 -15.76 12.45 11.92
CA ARG A 34 -16.37 13.07 10.73
C ARG A 34 -16.60 12.01 9.65
N PRO A 35 -17.72 11.27 9.72
CA PRO A 35 -18.03 10.22 8.74
C PRO A 35 -18.20 10.81 7.34
N LEU A 36 -17.61 10.17 6.34
CA LEU A 36 -17.78 10.52 4.93
C LEU A 36 -19.16 10.14 4.41
N PHE A 37 -19.70 9.04 4.94
CA PHE A 37 -21.02 8.52 4.59
C PHE A 37 -21.79 8.11 5.86
N THR A 38 -23.10 8.22 5.83
CA THR A 38 -23.98 7.72 6.90
C THR A 38 -24.13 6.22 6.75
N PHE A 39 -23.76 5.48 7.80
CA PHE A 39 -23.95 4.02 7.84
C PHE A 39 -25.34 3.69 8.36
N GLU A 40 -26.14 2.99 7.56
CA GLU A 40 -27.50 2.56 7.98
C GLU A 40 -27.49 1.29 8.84
N HIS A 41 -26.47 0.38 8.69
CA HIS A 41 -26.45 -0.91 9.39
C HIS A 41 -25.04 -1.43 9.71
N HIS A 42 -24.86 -1.99 10.93
CA HIS A 42 -23.78 -2.91 11.35
C HIS A 42 -22.31 -2.56 10.96
N ARG A 43 -21.91 -1.31 11.14
CA ARG A 43 -20.54 -0.83 10.84
C ARG A 43 -19.41 -1.72 11.41
N LEU A 44 -19.55 -2.16 12.67
CA LEU A 44 -18.54 -3.02 13.28
C LEU A 44 -18.37 -4.36 12.57
N ARG A 45 -19.48 -4.94 12.07
CA ARG A 45 -19.43 -6.17 11.27
C ARG A 45 -18.73 -5.93 9.94
N HIS A 46 -19.00 -4.81 9.27
CA HIS A 46 -18.35 -4.41 8.03
C HIS A 46 -16.82 -4.26 8.21
N ILE A 47 -16.41 -3.48 9.22
CA ILE A 47 -15.00 -3.33 9.57
C ILE A 47 -14.37 -4.69 9.89
N GLY A 48 -15.06 -5.56 10.67
CA GLY A 48 -14.57 -6.89 11.01
C GLY A 48 -14.32 -7.77 9.78
N PHE A 49 -15.18 -7.72 8.76
CA PHE A 49 -14.95 -8.41 7.49
C PHE A 49 -13.73 -7.85 6.75
N ASN A 50 -13.59 -6.53 6.71
CA ASN A 50 -12.45 -5.90 6.03
C ASN A 50 -11.12 -6.20 6.73
N LEU A 51 -11.11 -6.35 8.06
CA LEU A 51 -9.92 -6.76 8.83
C LEU A 51 -9.41 -8.18 8.46
N ILE A 52 -10.29 -9.08 8.04
CA ILE A 52 -9.87 -10.40 7.53
C ILE A 52 -8.96 -10.22 6.30
N PHE A 53 -9.31 -9.28 5.43
CA PHE A 53 -8.46 -8.96 4.26
C PHE A 53 -7.12 -8.32 4.66
N VAL A 54 -7.09 -7.51 5.72
CA VAL A 54 -5.83 -6.98 6.27
C VAL A 54 -4.91 -8.12 6.70
N VAL A 55 -5.43 -9.08 7.47
CA VAL A 55 -4.65 -10.22 7.95
C VAL A 55 -4.16 -11.08 6.80
N THR A 56 -5.04 -11.46 5.88
CA THR A 56 -4.66 -12.31 4.73
C THR A 56 -3.69 -11.60 3.79
N SER A 57 -3.88 -10.31 3.54
CA SER A 57 -2.95 -9.49 2.75
C SER A 57 -1.59 -9.37 3.44
N GLY A 58 -1.59 -9.15 4.76
CA GLY A 58 -0.37 -9.09 5.57
C GLY A 58 0.43 -10.40 5.50
N ILE A 59 -0.23 -11.55 5.63
CA ILE A 59 0.42 -12.86 5.51
C ILE A 59 1.07 -13.00 4.13
N VAL A 60 0.34 -12.69 3.03
CA VAL A 60 0.88 -12.77 1.67
C VAL A 60 2.10 -11.87 1.50
N THR A 61 1.97 -10.60 1.90
CA THR A 61 3.05 -9.61 1.77
C THR A 61 4.29 -10.02 2.56
N LEU A 62 4.14 -10.38 3.84
CA LEU A 62 5.26 -10.76 4.70
C LEU A 62 5.94 -12.03 4.21
N THR A 63 5.17 -13.03 3.77
CA THR A 63 5.73 -14.27 3.24
C THR A 63 6.53 -14.03 1.96
N LEU A 64 5.98 -13.29 1.00
CA LEU A 64 6.68 -13.01 -0.25
C LEU A 64 7.90 -12.12 -0.03
N ALA A 65 7.80 -11.11 0.83
CA ALA A 65 8.93 -10.26 1.18
C ALA A 65 10.06 -11.05 1.86
N ALA A 66 9.72 -11.92 2.83
CA ALA A 66 10.69 -12.76 3.51
C ALA A 66 11.43 -13.69 2.52
N ILE A 67 10.70 -14.38 1.64
CA ILE A 67 11.29 -15.24 0.60
C ILE A 67 12.18 -14.40 -0.34
N ALA A 68 11.72 -13.25 -0.80
CA ALA A 68 12.49 -12.43 -1.72
C ALA A 68 13.77 -11.91 -1.08
N PHE A 69 13.72 -11.42 0.15
CA PHE A 69 14.90 -10.90 0.83
C PHE A 69 15.88 -12.00 1.22
N GLU A 70 15.41 -13.22 1.51
CA GLU A 70 16.28 -14.38 1.70
C GLU A 70 17.01 -14.74 0.40
N LEU A 71 16.34 -14.70 -0.74
CA LEU A 71 16.92 -15.03 -2.04
C LEU A 71 17.85 -13.94 -2.58
N ILE A 72 17.53 -12.68 -2.34
CA ILE A 72 18.24 -11.51 -2.88
C ILE A 72 19.44 -11.13 -1.99
N GLY A 73 19.37 -11.42 -0.67
CA GLY A 73 20.29 -10.92 0.34
C GLY A 73 19.93 -9.50 0.81
N ILE A 74 20.11 -9.24 2.10
CA ILE A 74 19.66 -7.98 2.72
C ILE A 74 20.76 -6.91 2.72
N ASP A 75 22.04 -7.32 2.62
CA ASP A 75 23.12 -6.52 3.17
C ASP A 75 23.63 -5.37 2.29
N GLU A 76 23.73 -5.51 1.00
CA GLU A 76 24.06 -4.36 0.13
C GLU A 76 23.60 -4.62 -1.30
N VAL A 77 22.70 -3.78 -1.79
CA VAL A 77 22.31 -3.83 -3.19
C VAL A 77 23.39 -3.21 -4.05
N SER A 78 24.29 -4.05 -4.53
CA SER A 78 25.35 -3.67 -5.48
C SER A 78 24.96 -3.84 -6.95
N TRP A 79 23.78 -4.41 -7.20
CA TRP A 79 23.27 -4.65 -8.56
C TRP A 79 22.08 -3.75 -8.87
N GLY A 80 21.62 -3.77 -10.13
CA GLY A 80 20.44 -3.06 -10.61
C GLY A 80 20.75 -1.74 -11.31
N LEU A 81 19.71 -1.08 -11.78
CA LEU A 81 19.86 0.12 -12.62
C LEU A 81 20.17 1.38 -11.80
N LEU A 82 19.67 1.49 -10.57
CA LEU A 82 19.86 2.71 -9.77
C LEU A 82 21.30 2.92 -9.33
N PRO A 83 22.07 1.92 -8.88
CA PRO A 83 23.47 2.09 -8.57
C PRO A 83 24.31 2.61 -9.74
N LEU A 84 23.94 2.28 -10.99
CA LEU A 84 24.64 2.74 -12.19
C LEU A 84 24.54 4.25 -12.41
N LEU A 85 23.52 4.89 -11.84
CA LEU A 85 23.33 6.34 -11.98
C LEU A 85 24.37 7.16 -11.24
N ASN A 86 25.10 6.57 -10.28
CA ASN A 86 26.04 7.27 -9.39
C ASN A 86 25.46 8.57 -8.80
N ALA A 87 24.15 8.55 -8.55
CA ALA A 87 23.40 9.71 -8.09
C ALA A 87 23.53 9.91 -6.56
N PRO A 88 23.35 11.13 -6.05
CA PRO A 88 23.27 11.37 -4.62
C PRO A 88 22.19 10.50 -3.97
N VAL A 89 22.44 10.03 -2.75
CA VAL A 89 21.58 9.07 -2.05
C VAL A 89 20.12 9.58 -1.89
N TRP A 90 19.94 10.87 -1.63
CA TRP A 90 18.59 11.45 -1.55
C TRP A 90 17.82 11.34 -2.87
N LEU A 91 18.51 11.52 -4.02
CA LEU A 91 17.88 11.41 -5.34
C LEU A 91 17.52 9.96 -5.65
N THR A 92 18.43 9.02 -5.37
CA THR A 92 18.18 7.58 -5.50
C THR A 92 16.99 7.14 -4.63
N PHE A 93 16.90 7.65 -3.40
CA PHE A 93 15.78 7.40 -2.51
C PHE A 93 14.45 7.89 -3.11
N MET A 94 14.40 9.13 -3.60
CA MET A 94 13.20 9.70 -4.20
C MET A 94 12.78 8.96 -5.47
N ILE A 95 13.73 8.59 -6.34
CA ILE A 95 13.48 7.80 -7.54
C ILE A 95 12.94 6.41 -7.14
N SER A 96 13.52 5.78 -6.14
CA SER A 96 13.07 4.47 -5.64
C SER A 96 11.62 4.53 -5.16
N LEU A 97 11.25 5.53 -4.36
CA LEU A 97 9.87 5.72 -3.92
C LEU A 97 8.92 5.94 -5.10
N ALA A 98 9.32 6.78 -6.07
CA ALA A 98 8.52 7.05 -7.26
C ALA A 98 8.31 5.79 -8.12
N LEU A 99 9.33 4.95 -8.28
CA LEU A 99 9.23 3.67 -8.99
C LEU A 99 8.31 2.69 -8.27
N LEU A 100 8.46 2.55 -6.96
CA LEU A 100 7.60 1.69 -6.15
C LEU A 100 6.14 2.15 -6.21
N ASP A 101 5.88 3.45 -6.12
CA ASP A 101 4.52 3.99 -6.22
C ASP A 101 3.94 3.83 -7.64
N PHE A 102 4.71 4.17 -8.66
CA PHE A 102 4.27 4.03 -10.05
C PHE A 102 3.91 2.59 -10.40
N PHE A 103 4.78 1.63 -10.11
CA PHE A 103 4.53 0.23 -10.44
C PHE A 103 3.59 -0.45 -9.46
N GLY A 104 3.76 -0.21 -8.15
CA GLY A 104 3.01 -0.86 -7.09
C GLY A 104 1.59 -0.32 -6.90
N GLN A 105 1.32 0.92 -7.31
CA GLN A 105 -0.01 1.51 -7.22
C GLN A 105 -0.62 1.76 -8.61
N TYR A 106 -0.03 2.64 -9.41
CA TYR A 106 -0.65 3.09 -10.65
C TYR A 106 -0.67 2.01 -11.74
N ALA A 107 0.50 1.50 -12.14
CA ALA A 107 0.60 0.59 -13.29
C ALA A 107 -0.12 -0.74 -13.04
N ILE A 108 0.05 -1.32 -11.85
CA ILE A 108 -0.64 -2.56 -11.49
C ILE A 108 -2.15 -2.34 -11.37
N HIS A 109 -2.60 -1.23 -10.79
CA HIS A 109 -4.02 -0.91 -10.68
C HIS A 109 -4.67 -0.77 -12.07
N ALA A 110 -4.01 -0.07 -12.99
CA ALA A 110 -4.43 0.02 -14.38
C ALA A 110 -4.50 -1.36 -15.06
N ALA A 111 -3.54 -2.25 -14.79
CA ALA A 111 -3.55 -3.62 -15.29
C ALA A 111 -4.70 -4.45 -14.69
N LEU A 112 -4.98 -4.31 -13.40
CA LEU A 112 -6.09 -4.97 -12.72
C LEU A 112 -7.45 -4.58 -13.32
N HIS A 113 -7.60 -3.35 -13.75
CA HIS A 113 -8.79 -2.89 -14.47
C HIS A 113 -8.82 -3.31 -15.95
N ARG A 114 -7.66 -3.44 -16.59
CA ARG A 114 -7.54 -3.71 -18.03
C ARG A 114 -7.73 -5.18 -18.37
N TYR A 115 -7.21 -6.09 -17.56
CA TYR A 115 -7.20 -7.52 -17.85
C TYR A 115 -8.32 -8.26 -17.11
N LYS A 116 -9.25 -8.88 -17.82
CA LYS A 116 -10.43 -9.56 -17.27
C LYS A 116 -10.14 -10.60 -16.20
N TRP A 117 -9.00 -11.32 -16.31
CA TRP A 117 -8.62 -12.34 -15.34
C TRP A 117 -8.11 -11.72 -14.03
N LEU A 118 -7.41 -10.59 -14.08
CA LEU A 118 -6.99 -9.81 -12.92
C LEU A 118 -8.16 -9.11 -12.26
N TRP A 119 -9.07 -8.56 -13.06
CA TRP A 119 -10.28 -7.91 -12.60
C TRP A 119 -11.12 -8.78 -11.65
N LYS A 120 -11.16 -10.10 -11.88
CA LYS A 120 -11.90 -11.04 -11.00
C LYS A 120 -11.44 -10.97 -9.55
N PHE A 121 -10.17 -10.76 -9.30
CA PHE A 121 -9.61 -10.63 -7.96
C PHE A 121 -9.79 -9.20 -7.43
N HIS A 122 -9.60 -8.22 -8.28
CA HIS A 122 -9.73 -6.80 -7.95
C HIS A 122 -11.18 -6.37 -7.70
N LEU A 123 -12.15 -7.09 -8.26
CA LEU A 123 -13.58 -6.87 -8.03
C LEU A 123 -13.95 -6.96 -6.54
N VAL A 124 -13.22 -7.72 -5.73
CA VAL A 124 -13.43 -7.77 -4.27
C VAL A 124 -13.26 -6.38 -3.65
N HIS A 125 -12.27 -5.61 -4.10
CA HIS A 125 -12.08 -4.23 -3.68
C HIS A 125 -13.23 -3.33 -4.11
N HIS A 126 -13.70 -3.47 -5.34
CA HIS A 126 -14.82 -2.69 -5.89
C HIS A 126 -16.21 -3.19 -5.49
N SER A 127 -16.32 -4.32 -4.80
CA SER A 127 -17.62 -4.88 -4.36
C SER A 127 -18.16 -4.26 -3.07
N ASP A 128 -17.43 -3.32 -2.47
CA ASP A 128 -17.90 -2.65 -1.27
C ASP A 128 -18.91 -1.56 -1.63
N THR A 129 -20.11 -1.71 -1.11
CA THR A 129 -21.22 -0.76 -1.33
C THR A 129 -21.24 0.34 -0.27
N THR A 130 -20.47 0.17 0.81
CA THR A 130 -20.43 1.10 1.94
C THR A 130 -18.97 1.48 2.23
N VAL A 131 -18.47 2.45 1.48
CA VAL A 131 -17.05 2.84 1.51
C VAL A 131 -16.69 3.55 2.82
N ASP A 132 -15.72 3.00 3.55
CA ASP A 132 -15.12 3.59 4.74
C ASP A 132 -13.58 3.45 4.74
N ALA A 133 -12.92 3.88 5.82
CA ALA A 133 -11.47 3.75 5.94
C ALA A 133 -10.96 2.31 5.84
N SER A 134 -11.78 1.32 6.23
CA SER A 134 -11.41 -0.09 6.14
C SER A 134 -11.56 -0.67 4.72
N THR A 135 -12.35 -0.05 3.85
CA THR A 135 -12.55 -0.48 2.46
C THR A 135 -11.25 -0.48 1.68
N GLY A 136 -10.35 0.47 1.96
CA GLY A 136 -9.03 0.55 1.32
C GLY A 136 -8.14 -0.68 1.57
N THR A 137 -8.47 -1.49 2.57
CA THR A 137 -7.74 -2.74 2.90
C THR A 137 -8.40 -3.99 2.31
N ARG A 138 -9.58 -3.86 1.69
CA ARG A 138 -10.36 -4.97 1.15
C ARG A 138 -9.81 -5.43 -0.20
N HIS A 139 -8.78 -6.27 -0.16
CA HIS A 139 -8.17 -6.85 -1.34
C HIS A 139 -8.19 -8.37 -1.29
N HIS A 140 -8.48 -9.00 -2.43
CA HIS A 140 -8.35 -10.45 -2.54
C HIS A 140 -6.86 -10.85 -2.39
N PRO A 141 -6.50 -11.95 -1.70
CA PRO A 141 -5.10 -12.35 -1.52
C PRO A 141 -4.31 -12.47 -2.83
N LEU A 142 -4.92 -12.92 -3.93
CA LEU A 142 -4.28 -12.99 -5.24
C LEU A 142 -4.06 -11.60 -5.88
N ASP A 143 -4.91 -10.61 -5.60
CA ASP A 143 -4.65 -9.21 -6.00
C ASP A 143 -3.38 -8.71 -5.31
N ILE A 144 -3.28 -8.90 -4.00
CA ILE A 144 -2.09 -8.53 -3.23
C ILE A 144 -0.85 -9.29 -3.71
N MET A 145 -0.98 -10.58 -3.97
CA MET A 145 0.13 -11.40 -4.47
C MET A 145 0.70 -10.84 -5.79
N VAL A 146 -0.16 -10.49 -6.75
CA VAL A 146 0.29 -9.93 -8.04
C VAL A 146 0.95 -8.58 -7.86
N ARG A 147 0.41 -7.70 -6.98
CA ARG A 147 1.02 -6.42 -6.63
C ARG A 147 2.39 -6.59 -6.01
N GLU A 148 2.49 -7.51 -5.05
CA GLU A 148 3.73 -7.78 -4.33
C GLU A 148 4.81 -8.33 -5.25
N LEU A 149 4.47 -9.30 -6.09
CA LEU A 149 5.42 -9.86 -7.07
C LEU A 149 5.95 -8.78 -8.02
N LEU A 150 5.10 -7.84 -8.45
CA LEU A 150 5.55 -6.74 -9.29
C LEU A 150 6.49 -5.80 -8.53
N ILE A 151 6.15 -5.43 -7.28
CA ILE A 151 7.01 -4.60 -6.44
C ILE A 151 8.38 -5.25 -6.23
N LEU A 152 8.40 -6.54 -5.88
CA LEU A 152 9.66 -7.28 -5.68
C LEU A 152 10.48 -7.40 -6.98
N ALA A 153 9.81 -7.57 -8.13
CA ALA A 153 10.49 -7.53 -9.42
C ALA A 153 11.11 -6.15 -9.71
N VAL A 154 10.41 -5.07 -9.39
CA VAL A 154 10.93 -3.70 -9.51
C VAL A 154 12.13 -3.50 -8.59
N ILE A 155 12.08 -3.97 -7.35
CA ILE A 155 13.20 -3.92 -6.40
C ILE A 155 14.41 -4.64 -6.99
N ALA A 156 14.22 -5.86 -7.50
CA ALA A 156 15.30 -6.66 -8.07
C ALA A 156 15.91 -6.04 -9.33
N VAL A 157 15.10 -5.52 -10.25
CA VAL A 157 15.57 -4.92 -11.50
C VAL A 157 16.29 -3.59 -11.27
N PHE A 158 15.73 -2.74 -10.42
CA PHE A 158 16.28 -1.41 -10.20
C PHE A 158 17.35 -1.38 -9.11
N GLY A 159 17.49 -2.41 -8.31
CA GLY A 159 18.41 -2.42 -7.18
C GLY A 159 17.99 -1.45 -6.08
N ILE A 160 16.71 -1.52 -5.70
CA ILE A 160 16.16 -0.67 -4.64
C ILE A 160 16.54 -1.26 -3.28
N ALA A 161 17.13 -0.43 -2.43
CA ALA A 161 17.56 -0.87 -1.11
C ALA A 161 16.36 -1.32 -0.24
N PRO A 162 16.48 -2.42 0.53
CA PRO A 162 15.37 -2.98 1.33
C PRO A 162 14.72 -1.98 2.29
N TYR A 163 15.50 -1.06 2.88
CA TYR A 163 14.96 -0.05 3.78
C TYR A 163 13.96 0.90 3.09
N VAL A 164 14.14 1.16 1.78
CA VAL A 164 13.20 1.99 1.01
C VAL A 164 11.86 1.28 0.86
N TYR A 165 11.88 -0.03 0.60
CA TYR A 165 10.66 -0.84 0.58
C TYR A 165 9.93 -0.81 1.92
N VAL A 166 10.64 -0.93 3.04
CA VAL A 166 10.04 -0.84 4.38
C VAL A 166 9.37 0.51 4.58
N ILE A 167 10.05 1.61 4.27
CA ILE A 167 9.50 2.97 4.38
C ILE A 167 8.29 3.13 3.47
N TYR A 168 8.37 2.65 2.23
CA TYR A 168 7.28 2.68 1.29
C TYR A 168 6.04 1.95 1.85
N ARG A 169 6.22 0.78 2.47
CA ARG A 169 5.12 0.01 3.08
C ARG A 169 4.48 0.69 4.29
N ILE A 170 5.25 1.49 5.02
CA ILE A 170 4.70 2.31 6.12
C ILE A 170 3.87 3.47 5.56
N ILE A 171 4.29 4.10 4.47
CA ILE A 171 3.64 5.29 3.90
C ILE A 171 2.41 4.91 3.06
N THR A 172 2.45 3.82 2.31
CA THR A 172 1.40 3.44 1.33
C THR A 172 -0.01 3.36 1.91
N PRO A 173 -0.27 2.82 3.12
CA PRO A 173 -1.63 2.75 3.67
C PRO A 173 -2.29 4.12 3.91
N PHE A 174 -1.49 5.17 4.06
CA PHE A 174 -2.00 6.53 4.28
C PHE A 174 -2.49 7.20 2.99
N SER A 175 -1.94 6.84 1.84
CA SER A 175 -2.19 7.50 0.56
C SER A 175 -3.66 7.40 0.10
N PRO A 176 -4.31 6.23 0.01
CA PRO A 176 -5.69 6.11 -0.44
C PRO A 176 -6.67 6.83 0.47
N THR A 177 -6.49 6.73 1.79
CA THR A 177 -7.37 7.35 2.78
C THR A 177 -7.30 8.88 2.71
N LEU A 178 -6.11 9.43 2.54
CA LEU A 178 -5.91 10.87 2.38
C LEU A 178 -6.54 11.38 1.08
N LEU A 179 -6.32 10.68 -0.04
CA LEU A 179 -6.87 11.05 -1.34
C LEU A 179 -8.39 10.98 -1.35
N THR A 180 -9.01 9.98 -0.74
CA THR A 180 -10.46 9.87 -0.61
C THR A 180 -11.01 11.05 0.18
N ARG A 181 -10.38 11.44 1.29
CA ARG A 181 -10.81 12.62 2.07
C ARG A 181 -10.67 13.92 1.31
N ILE A 182 -9.57 14.12 0.58
CA ILE A 182 -9.38 15.33 -0.24
C ILE A 182 -10.41 15.39 -1.36
N SER A 183 -10.69 14.28 -2.05
CA SER A 183 -11.69 14.24 -3.11
C SER A 183 -13.10 14.54 -2.59
N THR A 184 -13.49 13.97 -1.44
CA THR A 184 -14.79 14.21 -0.82
C THR A 184 -14.92 15.66 -0.31
N PHE A 185 -13.85 16.23 0.26
CA PHE A 185 -13.83 17.64 0.65
C PHE A 185 -14.03 18.57 -0.57
N ARG A 186 -13.34 18.26 -1.67
CA ARG A 186 -13.48 19.00 -2.93
C ARG A 186 -14.91 18.90 -3.50
N GLN A 187 -15.55 17.73 -3.42
CA GLN A 187 -16.93 17.53 -3.86
C GLN A 187 -17.92 18.33 -3.02
N GLY A 188 -17.71 18.37 -1.70
CA GLY A 188 -18.52 19.23 -0.80
C GLY A 188 -18.44 20.71 -1.14
N LEU A 189 -17.30 21.16 -1.70
CA LEU A 189 -17.11 22.55 -2.12
C LEU A 189 -17.66 22.81 -3.53
N THR A 190 -17.63 21.85 -4.43
CA THR A 190 -17.98 22.07 -5.85
C THR A 190 -19.38 21.58 -6.21
N GLY A 191 -20.03 20.77 -5.37
CA GLY A 191 -21.33 20.16 -5.66
C GLY A 191 -21.33 19.15 -6.81
N ILE A 192 -20.13 18.79 -7.34
CA ILE A 192 -19.97 17.86 -8.45
C ILE A 192 -19.82 16.44 -7.87
N SER A 193 -20.81 15.58 -8.09
CA SER A 193 -20.68 14.15 -7.76
C SER A 193 -19.61 13.48 -8.66
N PRO A 194 -18.83 12.53 -8.13
CA PRO A 194 -17.88 11.79 -8.94
C PRO A 194 -18.66 10.97 -9.97
N GLY A 195 -18.36 11.18 -11.22
CA GLY A 195 -18.73 10.20 -12.23
C GLY A 195 -18.05 8.88 -11.89
N CYS A 196 -18.76 7.75 -12.03
CA CYS A 196 -18.22 6.41 -11.86
C CYS A 196 -16.95 6.27 -12.69
N TRP A 197 -15.82 6.03 -12.04
CA TRP A 197 -14.55 5.62 -12.66
C TRP A 197 -14.50 4.12 -12.76
#